data_a2a45509526235df9f99ed80729128c2
#
_entry.id   a2a45509526235df9f99ed80729128c2
#
_cell.length_a   1.000
_cell.length_b   1.000
_cell.length_c   1.000
_cell.angle_alpha   90.00
_cell.angle_beta   90.00
_cell.angle_gamma   90.00
#
_symmetry.space_group_name_H-M   'P 1'
#
loop_
_entity.id
_entity.type
_entity.pdbx_description
1 polymer ?
#
loop_
_entity_poly.entity_id
_entity_poly.type
_entity_poly.pdbx_seq_one_letter_code
_entity_poly.pdbx_strand_id
1 'polypeptide(L)'
;MNGDAPKVGYVGLGQMGSAMAGRLLETGVELIVFDLDPETMAEAVGLGAEPAGSTAEVAAFADVVSICVPDAHHVSSVLDGLGESAVVGLPVLVHSTIHPEAMAACRMQAAIWGGVLHDVCVAGGAVAASAGELALFVGGRADLPPAAAALLSYYSSHIVEAGPVGSGAAMKLAFNVLTYAQFAASAVAFEIAEGAEVDTDALVDAWRHVGQLGSLTEQFLPVLSIPAEHVVGDFRDSLRSTVDIARKDLRLAADLCVVGGLGDMVEALEKAMPEVFGVADEIWEAL
;
A
#
# COMPACT_ATOMS: atom_id res chain seq x y z
N MET A 1 -20.93 23.35 -9.90
CA MET A 1 -20.40 22.54 -11.03
C MET A 1 -21.14 21.23 -10.98
N ASN A 2 -22.16 21.03 -11.81
CA ASN A 2 -22.85 19.74 -11.98
C ASN A 2 -22.05 18.94 -13.01
N GLY A 3 -20.90 18.41 -12.59
CA GLY A 3 -20.22 17.38 -13.35
C GLY A 3 -20.63 16.06 -12.74
N ASP A 4 -21.03 15.09 -13.58
CA ASP A 4 -21.20 13.71 -13.14
C ASP A 4 -19.91 13.25 -12.44
N ALA A 5 -20.04 12.40 -11.41
CA ALA A 5 -18.88 11.81 -10.76
C ALA A 5 -18.04 11.04 -11.82
N PRO A 6 -16.70 11.05 -11.72
CA PRO A 6 -15.88 10.37 -12.72
C PRO A 6 -16.14 8.85 -12.71
N LYS A 7 -16.10 8.24 -13.88
CA LYS A 7 -16.06 6.78 -14.01
C LYS A 7 -14.67 6.30 -13.63
N VAL A 8 -14.61 5.40 -12.67
CA VAL A 8 -13.34 4.93 -12.11
C VAL A 8 -13.08 3.49 -12.51
N GLY A 9 -11.87 3.24 -13.03
CA GLY A 9 -11.35 1.90 -13.19
C GLY A 9 -10.44 1.55 -12.00
N TYR A 10 -10.57 0.35 -11.46
CA TYR A 10 -9.71 -0.12 -10.38
C TYR A 10 -9.12 -1.49 -10.71
N VAL A 11 -7.78 -1.60 -10.62
CA VAL A 11 -7.06 -2.83 -10.93
C VAL A 11 -6.23 -3.26 -9.72
N GLY A 12 -6.46 -4.49 -9.27
CA GLY A 12 -5.84 -5.09 -8.09
C GLY A 12 -6.72 -4.93 -6.85
N LEU A 13 -7.34 -6.03 -6.41
CA LEU A 13 -8.32 -6.10 -5.32
C LEU A 13 -7.79 -6.89 -4.11
N GLY A 14 -6.47 -6.91 -3.89
CA GLY A 14 -5.90 -7.41 -2.64
C GLY A 14 -6.37 -6.57 -1.44
N GLN A 15 -5.87 -6.86 -0.24
CA GLN A 15 -6.33 -6.26 1.01
C GLN A 15 -6.51 -4.72 0.97
N MET A 16 -5.53 -4.00 0.41
CA MET A 16 -5.63 -2.53 0.27
C MET A 16 -6.56 -2.14 -0.87
N GLY A 17 -6.46 -2.81 -2.01
CA GLY A 17 -7.26 -2.49 -3.19
C GLY A 17 -8.76 -2.68 -2.96
N SER A 18 -9.17 -3.77 -2.31
CA SER A 18 -10.57 -4.02 -1.93
C SER A 18 -11.12 -2.94 -1.00
N ALA A 19 -10.33 -2.55 0.03
CA ALA A 19 -10.75 -1.50 0.96
C ALA A 19 -10.92 -0.13 0.26
N MET A 20 -9.97 0.23 -0.64
CA MET A 20 -10.06 1.47 -1.42
C MET A 20 -11.19 1.44 -2.45
N ALA A 21 -11.39 0.32 -3.15
CA ALA A 21 -12.50 0.15 -4.10
C ALA A 21 -13.86 0.20 -3.38
N GLY A 22 -13.98 -0.47 -2.23
CA GLY A 22 -15.18 -0.40 -1.38
C GLY A 22 -15.49 1.03 -0.95
N ARG A 23 -14.48 1.80 -0.55
CA ARG A 23 -14.65 3.22 -0.22
C ARG A 23 -15.17 4.04 -1.40
N LEU A 24 -14.71 3.78 -2.62
CA LEU A 24 -15.22 4.46 -3.81
C LEU A 24 -16.70 4.16 -4.05
N LEU A 25 -17.13 2.90 -3.91
CA LEU A 25 -18.55 2.52 -4.06
C LEU A 25 -19.45 3.29 -3.08
N GLU A 26 -19.00 3.50 -1.84
CA GLU A 26 -19.75 4.30 -0.85
C GLU A 26 -19.94 5.75 -1.27
N THR A 27 -19.07 6.30 -2.10
CA THR A 27 -19.17 7.68 -2.61
C THR A 27 -20.12 7.82 -3.81
N GLY A 28 -20.59 6.70 -4.35
CA GLY A 28 -21.53 6.67 -5.47
C GLY A 28 -20.90 6.88 -6.84
N VAL A 29 -19.57 6.69 -6.99
CA VAL A 29 -18.92 6.70 -8.31
C VAL A 29 -19.28 5.45 -9.09
N GLU A 30 -19.33 5.54 -10.41
CA GLU A 30 -19.40 4.37 -11.30
C GLU A 30 -18.01 3.69 -11.28
N LEU A 31 -17.95 2.46 -10.77
CA LEU A 31 -16.69 1.72 -10.56
C LEU A 31 -16.67 0.42 -11.35
N ILE A 32 -15.71 0.29 -12.28
CA ILE A 32 -15.37 -0.98 -12.92
C ILE A 32 -14.08 -1.54 -12.30
N VAL A 33 -14.03 -2.84 -12.05
CA VAL A 33 -12.92 -3.49 -11.34
C VAL A 33 -12.35 -4.66 -12.14
N PHE A 34 -11.05 -4.91 -11.95
CA PHE A 34 -10.37 -6.08 -12.48
C PHE A 34 -9.33 -6.62 -11.50
N ASP A 35 -9.38 -7.93 -11.26
CA ASP A 35 -8.35 -8.70 -10.59
C ASP A 35 -8.21 -10.07 -11.29
N LEU A 36 -7.08 -10.74 -11.07
CA LEU A 36 -6.84 -12.10 -11.56
C LEU A 36 -7.53 -13.16 -10.68
N ASP A 37 -7.84 -12.80 -9.43
CA ASP A 37 -8.53 -13.68 -8.49
C ASP A 37 -10.06 -13.56 -8.64
N PRO A 38 -10.75 -14.65 -9.05
CA PRO A 38 -12.18 -14.63 -9.23
C PRO A 38 -12.99 -14.47 -7.94
N GLU A 39 -12.41 -14.83 -6.78
CA GLU A 39 -13.10 -14.69 -5.48
C GLU A 39 -13.15 -13.22 -5.07
N THR A 40 -12.02 -12.51 -5.12
CA THR A 40 -11.98 -11.06 -4.85
C THR A 40 -12.81 -10.25 -5.85
N MET A 41 -12.86 -10.68 -7.12
CA MET A 41 -13.76 -10.10 -8.12
C MET A 41 -15.22 -10.26 -7.73
N ALA A 42 -15.62 -11.46 -7.30
CA ALA A 42 -17.02 -11.74 -6.90
C ALA A 42 -17.42 -10.92 -5.66
N GLU A 43 -16.53 -10.73 -4.70
CA GLU A 43 -16.74 -9.88 -3.52
C GLU A 43 -16.98 -8.40 -3.92
N ALA A 44 -16.14 -7.83 -4.78
CA ALA A 44 -16.30 -6.46 -5.26
C ALA A 44 -17.61 -6.25 -6.04
N VAL A 45 -17.99 -7.22 -6.89
CA VAL A 45 -19.27 -7.21 -7.60
C VAL A 45 -20.45 -7.29 -6.63
N GLY A 46 -20.33 -8.10 -5.57
CA GLY A 46 -21.33 -8.19 -4.49
C GLY A 46 -21.53 -6.86 -3.76
N LEU A 47 -20.54 -6.00 -3.74
CA LEU A 47 -20.60 -4.63 -3.18
C LEU A 47 -21.11 -3.59 -4.19
N GLY A 48 -21.29 -3.94 -5.46
CA GLY A 48 -21.88 -3.07 -6.50
C GLY A 48 -20.89 -2.57 -7.56
N ALA A 49 -19.66 -3.10 -7.62
CA ALA A 49 -18.74 -2.82 -8.71
C ALA A 49 -19.14 -3.54 -10.00
N GLU A 50 -18.83 -2.95 -11.16
CA GLU A 50 -18.95 -3.61 -12.46
C GLU A 50 -17.70 -4.45 -12.73
N PRO A 51 -17.82 -5.74 -13.10
CA PRO A 51 -16.65 -6.56 -13.42
C PRO A 51 -16.14 -6.28 -14.83
N ALA A 52 -14.83 -6.14 -15.00
CA ALA A 52 -14.17 -6.16 -16.30
C ALA A 52 -13.58 -7.55 -16.59
N GLY A 53 -13.58 -7.96 -17.85
CA GLY A 53 -12.91 -9.17 -18.31
C GLY A 53 -11.41 -8.96 -18.59
N SER A 54 -10.95 -7.71 -18.64
CA SER A 54 -9.54 -7.36 -18.90
C SER A 54 -9.23 -5.92 -18.46
N THR A 55 -7.95 -5.59 -18.34
CA THR A 55 -7.50 -4.21 -18.11
C THR A 55 -7.80 -3.28 -19.30
N ALA A 56 -7.89 -3.83 -20.53
CA ALA A 56 -8.34 -3.08 -21.70
C ALA A 56 -9.80 -2.60 -21.56
N GLU A 57 -10.69 -3.44 -21.03
CA GLU A 57 -12.08 -3.04 -20.74
C GLU A 57 -12.14 -1.97 -19.65
N VAL A 58 -11.29 -2.07 -18.63
CA VAL A 58 -11.16 -1.01 -17.60
C VAL A 58 -10.79 0.32 -18.26
N ALA A 59 -9.79 0.33 -19.15
CA ALA A 59 -9.34 1.55 -19.85
C ALA A 59 -10.42 2.14 -20.77
N ALA A 60 -11.21 1.29 -21.43
CA ALA A 60 -12.29 1.73 -22.33
C ALA A 60 -13.46 2.40 -21.57
N PHE A 61 -13.65 2.05 -20.32
CA PHE A 61 -14.75 2.56 -19.49
C PHE A 61 -14.36 3.83 -18.72
N ALA A 62 -13.12 3.91 -18.20
CA ALA A 62 -12.75 4.79 -17.12
C ALA A 62 -12.31 6.19 -17.58
N ASP A 63 -12.68 7.22 -16.81
CA ASP A 63 -12.13 8.58 -16.88
C ASP A 63 -10.80 8.69 -16.08
N VAL A 64 -10.57 7.77 -15.13
CA VAL A 64 -9.36 7.65 -14.32
C VAL A 64 -9.18 6.20 -13.85
N VAL A 65 -7.95 5.70 -13.87
CA VAL A 65 -7.62 4.33 -13.42
C VAL A 65 -6.75 4.38 -12.17
N SER A 66 -7.14 3.60 -11.15
CA SER A 66 -6.34 3.29 -9.96
C SER A 66 -5.73 1.90 -10.06
N ILE A 67 -4.44 1.76 -9.75
CA ILE A 67 -3.71 0.49 -9.77
C ILE A 67 -3.14 0.21 -8.37
N CYS A 68 -3.51 -0.93 -7.77
CA CYS A 68 -3.01 -1.38 -6.46
C CYS A 68 -2.61 -2.86 -6.54
N VAL A 69 -1.44 -3.15 -7.10
CA VAL A 69 -0.92 -4.50 -7.36
C VAL A 69 0.41 -4.71 -6.63
N PRO A 70 0.92 -5.96 -6.47
CA PRO A 70 2.03 -6.27 -5.58
C PRO A 70 3.35 -5.54 -5.85
N ASP A 71 3.77 -5.42 -7.13
CA ASP A 71 5.10 -4.93 -7.51
C ASP A 71 5.13 -4.25 -8.89
N ALA A 72 6.33 -3.80 -9.29
CA ALA A 72 6.56 -3.08 -10.55
C ALA A 72 6.27 -3.91 -11.81
N HIS A 73 6.48 -5.24 -11.76
CA HIS A 73 6.18 -6.12 -12.89
C HIS A 73 4.68 -6.19 -13.14
N HIS A 74 3.89 -6.32 -12.07
CA HIS A 74 2.44 -6.30 -12.17
C HIS A 74 1.92 -4.93 -12.64
N VAL A 75 2.48 -3.82 -12.15
CA VAL A 75 2.13 -2.47 -12.66
C VAL A 75 2.39 -2.39 -14.15
N SER A 76 3.57 -2.82 -14.63
CA SER A 76 3.93 -2.82 -16.06
C SER A 76 2.96 -3.65 -16.89
N SER A 77 2.61 -4.86 -16.42
CA SER A 77 1.64 -5.73 -17.12
C SER A 77 0.25 -5.11 -17.21
N VAL A 78 -0.21 -4.43 -16.16
CA VAL A 78 -1.48 -3.67 -16.19
C VAL A 78 -1.42 -2.55 -17.21
N LEU A 79 -0.32 -1.78 -17.26
CA LEU A 79 -0.14 -0.68 -18.21
C LEU A 79 -0.14 -1.14 -19.66
N ASP A 80 0.43 -2.31 -19.96
CA ASP A 80 0.39 -2.90 -21.31
C ASP A 80 -1.06 -3.17 -21.73
N GLY A 81 -1.84 -3.82 -20.88
CA GLY A 81 -3.23 -4.10 -21.18
C GLY A 81 -4.12 -2.85 -21.23
N LEU A 82 -3.90 -1.84 -20.37
CA LEU A 82 -4.62 -0.56 -20.48
C LEU A 82 -4.35 0.10 -21.84
N GLY A 83 -3.11 0.04 -22.34
CA GLY A 83 -2.70 0.64 -23.61
C GLY A 83 -3.42 0.09 -24.84
N GLU A 84 -4.04 -1.10 -24.76
CA GLU A 84 -4.79 -1.69 -25.87
C GLU A 84 -6.07 -0.92 -26.21
N SER A 85 -6.67 -0.23 -25.23
CA SER A 85 -7.98 0.44 -25.39
C SER A 85 -8.03 1.85 -24.79
N ALA A 86 -6.95 2.33 -24.19
CA ALA A 86 -6.94 3.61 -23.50
C ALA A 86 -7.07 4.80 -24.47
N VAL A 87 -7.80 5.82 -24.03
CA VAL A 87 -7.83 7.11 -24.70
C VAL A 87 -6.63 7.96 -24.28
N VAL A 88 -6.13 8.78 -25.22
CA VAL A 88 -5.05 9.72 -24.94
C VAL A 88 -5.44 10.66 -23.78
N GLY A 89 -4.56 10.82 -22.82
CA GLY A 89 -4.79 11.64 -21.64
C GLY A 89 -5.40 10.88 -20.45
N LEU A 90 -5.63 9.56 -20.55
CA LEU A 90 -6.17 8.75 -19.44
C LEU A 90 -5.25 8.87 -18.20
N PRO A 91 -5.74 9.41 -17.08
CA PRO A 91 -4.99 9.46 -15.83
C PRO A 91 -4.87 8.06 -15.21
N VAL A 92 -3.65 7.70 -14.80
CA VAL A 92 -3.36 6.45 -14.10
C VAL A 92 -2.72 6.77 -12.76
N LEU A 93 -3.34 6.33 -11.67
CA LEU A 93 -2.88 6.49 -10.30
C LEU A 93 -2.32 5.17 -9.80
N VAL A 94 -1.01 5.13 -9.51
CA VAL A 94 -0.34 3.94 -8.99
C VAL A 94 -0.23 4.05 -7.47
N HIS A 95 -0.96 3.20 -6.75
CA HIS A 95 -0.94 3.11 -5.29
C HIS A 95 0.10 2.12 -4.77
N SER A 96 0.59 1.25 -5.65
CA SER A 96 1.60 0.22 -5.35
C SER A 96 2.91 0.85 -4.87
N THR A 97 3.52 0.25 -3.85
CA THR A 97 4.86 0.64 -3.39
C THR A 97 5.90 -0.06 -4.28
N ILE A 98 6.53 0.70 -5.16
CA ILE A 98 7.59 0.24 -6.07
C ILE A 98 8.77 1.21 -6.02
N HIS A 99 9.93 0.79 -6.56
CA HIS A 99 11.12 1.64 -6.62
C HIS A 99 10.86 2.91 -7.45
N PRO A 100 11.36 4.10 -7.06
CA PRO A 100 11.16 5.34 -7.82
C PRO A 100 11.60 5.27 -9.29
N GLU A 101 12.69 4.56 -9.59
CA GLU A 101 13.13 4.34 -10.97
C GLU A 101 12.15 3.49 -11.77
N ALA A 102 11.57 2.44 -11.14
CA ALA A 102 10.52 1.65 -11.76
C ALA A 102 9.26 2.49 -12.01
N MET A 103 8.91 3.40 -11.10
CA MET A 103 7.81 4.36 -11.30
C MET A 103 8.07 5.26 -12.51
N ALA A 104 9.31 5.77 -12.66
CA ALA A 104 9.70 6.55 -13.84
C ALA A 104 9.60 5.74 -15.14
N ALA A 105 10.00 4.46 -15.12
CA ALA A 105 9.85 3.56 -16.26
C ALA A 105 8.37 3.30 -16.61
N CYS A 106 7.52 3.05 -15.61
CA CYS A 106 6.07 2.92 -15.78
C CYS A 106 5.44 4.19 -16.37
N ARG A 107 5.89 5.37 -15.95
CA ARG A 107 5.44 6.64 -16.55
C ARG A 107 5.81 6.74 -18.03
N MET A 108 7.02 6.35 -18.41
CA MET A 108 7.43 6.33 -19.82
C MET A 108 6.61 5.31 -20.63
N GLN A 109 6.33 4.14 -20.06
CA GLN A 109 5.49 3.11 -20.69
C GLN A 109 4.06 3.65 -20.93
N ALA A 110 3.42 4.24 -19.93
CA ALA A 110 2.11 4.86 -20.08
C ALA A 110 2.09 5.96 -21.17
N ALA A 111 3.15 6.75 -21.24
CA ALA A 111 3.26 7.82 -22.24
C ALA A 111 3.30 7.31 -23.69
N ILE A 112 3.68 6.04 -23.96
CA ILE A 112 3.70 5.45 -25.30
C ILE A 112 2.31 5.48 -25.94
N TRP A 113 1.26 5.20 -25.14
CA TRP A 113 -0.13 5.25 -25.60
C TRP A 113 -0.87 6.53 -25.16
N GLY A 114 -0.13 7.50 -24.61
CA GLY A 114 -0.66 8.82 -24.23
C GLY A 114 -1.28 8.88 -22.85
N GLY A 115 -1.06 7.88 -21.97
CA GLY A 115 -1.51 7.89 -20.58
C GLY A 115 -0.71 8.87 -19.71
N VAL A 116 -1.32 9.35 -18.64
CA VAL A 116 -0.74 10.31 -17.68
C VAL A 116 -0.62 9.64 -16.32
N LEU A 117 0.56 9.12 -16.02
CA LEU A 117 0.79 8.35 -14.77
C LEU A 117 1.31 9.22 -13.64
N HIS A 118 0.72 9.02 -12.46
CA HIS A 118 1.13 9.60 -11.18
C HIS A 118 1.28 8.50 -10.11
N ASP A 119 2.26 8.62 -9.25
CA ASP A 119 2.35 7.81 -8.05
C ASP A 119 1.53 8.46 -6.92
N VAL A 120 0.63 7.67 -6.36
CA VAL A 120 -0.26 8.03 -5.26
C VAL A 120 -0.17 6.96 -4.18
N CYS A 121 1.00 6.85 -3.58
CA CYS A 121 1.23 5.85 -2.54
C CYS A 121 0.43 6.18 -1.27
N VAL A 122 0.02 5.14 -0.55
CA VAL A 122 -0.92 5.25 0.57
C VAL A 122 -0.33 4.76 1.88
N ALA A 123 -0.77 5.34 3.00
CA ALA A 123 -0.46 4.88 4.34
C ALA A 123 -1.69 4.99 5.24
N GLY A 124 -1.83 4.04 6.20
CA GLY A 124 -2.96 3.96 7.14
C GLY A 124 -3.58 2.56 7.25
N GLY A 125 -3.27 1.67 6.30
CA GLY A 125 -3.84 0.31 6.26
C GLY A 125 -5.29 0.26 5.78
N ALA A 126 -5.86 -0.95 5.71
CA ALA A 126 -7.19 -1.19 5.15
C ALA A 126 -8.32 -0.48 5.95
N VAL A 127 -8.18 -0.37 7.25
CA VAL A 127 -9.17 0.33 8.12
C VAL A 127 -9.26 1.80 7.74
N ALA A 128 -8.13 2.51 7.61
CA ALA A 128 -8.11 3.90 7.18
C ALA A 128 -8.57 4.05 5.72
N ALA A 129 -8.28 3.07 4.85
CA ALA A 129 -8.75 3.05 3.48
C ALA A 129 -10.28 3.04 3.41
N SER A 130 -10.93 2.12 4.14
CA SER A 130 -12.39 2.03 4.21
C SER A 130 -13.02 3.29 4.83
N ALA A 131 -12.35 3.93 5.77
CA ALA A 131 -12.83 5.17 6.39
C ALA A 131 -12.61 6.43 5.52
N GLY A 132 -11.80 6.35 4.46
CA GLY A 132 -11.39 7.53 3.68
C GLY A 132 -10.40 8.43 4.43
N GLU A 133 -9.58 7.84 5.30
CA GLU A 133 -8.63 8.51 6.20
C GLU A 133 -7.16 8.16 5.90
N LEU A 134 -6.87 7.69 4.69
CA LEU A 134 -5.49 7.41 4.28
C LEU A 134 -4.64 8.68 4.28
N ALA A 135 -3.34 8.56 4.55
CA ALA A 135 -2.38 9.56 4.09
C ALA A 135 -1.95 9.21 2.66
N LEU A 136 -2.03 10.18 1.74
CA LEU A 136 -1.64 10.01 0.34
C LEU A 136 -0.33 10.75 0.08
N PHE A 137 0.65 10.06 -0.49
CA PHE A 137 1.93 10.62 -0.93
C PHE A 137 1.91 10.73 -2.46
N VAL A 138 1.75 11.96 -2.97
CA VAL A 138 1.47 12.21 -4.40
C VAL A 138 2.70 12.77 -5.10
N GLY A 139 3.22 12.01 -6.07
CA GLY A 139 4.21 12.49 -7.02
C GLY A 139 3.55 13.10 -8.26
N GLY A 140 4.04 14.28 -8.70
CA GLY A 140 3.53 15.00 -9.86
C GLY A 140 2.18 15.67 -9.65
N ARG A 141 1.84 16.06 -8.42
CA ARG A 141 0.51 16.61 -8.06
C ARG A 141 0.13 17.85 -8.89
N ALA A 142 1.09 18.70 -9.23
CA ALA A 142 0.81 19.92 -9.98
C ALA A 142 0.21 19.67 -11.38
N ASP A 143 0.52 18.51 -11.97
CA ASP A 143 0.06 18.13 -13.31
C ASP A 143 -1.12 17.13 -13.26
N LEU A 144 -1.72 16.92 -12.06
CA LEU A 144 -2.77 15.94 -11.88
C LEU A 144 -4.08 16.40 -12.54
N PRO A 145 -4.66 15.62 -13.47
CA PRO A 145 -5.92 15.98 -14.12
C PRO A 145 -7.06 16.14 -13.12
N PRO A 146 -8.07 17.02 -13.39
CA PRO A 146 -9.16 17.30 -12.44
C PRO A 146 -9.92 16.05 -11.96
N ALA A 147 -10.19 15.08 -12.84
CA ALA A 147 -10.86 13.83 -12.47
C ALA A 147 -10.03 13.03 -11.44
N ALA A 148 -8.72 12.90 -11.69
CA ALA A 148 -7.80 12.25 -10.77
C ALA A 148 -7.66 13.01 -9.44
N ALA A 149 -7.58 14.35 -9.49
CA ALA A 149 -7.52 15.19 -8.30
C ALA A 149 -8.79 15.06 -7.43
N ALA A 150 -9.97 14.96 -8.06
CA ALA A 150 -11.23 14.72 -7.36
C ALA A 150 -11.24 13.35 -6.69
N LEU A 151 -10.72 12.30 -7.37
CA LEU A 151 -10.67 10.94 -6.83
C LEU A 151 -9.86 10.86 -5.53
N LEU A 152 -8.75 11.61 -5.41
CA LEU A 152 -7.95 11.60 -4.19
C LEU A 152 -8.73 12.00 -2.94
N SER A 153 -9.71 12.91 -3.09
CA SER A 153 -10.54 13.37 -1.97
C SER A 153 -11.46 12.31 -1.40
N TYR A 154 -11.76 11.24 -2.15
CA TYR A 154 -12.56 10.12 -1.66
C TYR A 154 -11.75 9.20 -0.74
N TYR A 155 -10.44 9.12 -0.93
CA TYR A 155 -9.54 8.30 -0.12
C TYR A 155 -9.03 9.02 1.13
N SER A 156 -8.93 10.37 1.09
CA SER A 156 -8.28 11.13 2.15
C SER A 156 -8.53 12.62 2.10
N SER A 157 -8.53 13.24 3.28
CA SER A 157 -8.33 14.69 3.44
C SER A 157 -6.86 15.07 3.64
N HIS A 158 -5.95 14.08 3.85
CA HIS A 158 -4.52 14.32 4.11
C HIS A 158 -3.66 13.92 2.90
N ILE A 159 -3.47 14.86 1.98
CA ILE A 159 -2.74 14.67 0.73
C ILE A 159 -1.42 15.43 0.80
N VAL A 160 -0.32 14.69 0.77
CA VAL A 160 1.05 15.23 0.81
C VAL A 160 1.60 15.31 -0.60
N GLU A 161 1.99 16.51 -1.02
CA GLU A 161 2.73 16.71 -2.27
C GLU A 161 4.19 16.33 -2.06
N ALA A 162 4.61 15.21 -2.66
CA ALA A 162 5.94 14.65 -2.43
C ALA A 162 7.01 15.23 -3.38
N GLY A 163 6.62 15.78 -4.52
CA GLY A 163 7.52 16.29 -5.54
C GLY A 163 7.18 15.74 -6.95
N PRO A 164 8.15 15.63 -7.87
CA PRO A 164 7.94 15.01 -9.18
C PRO A 164 7.44 13.56 -9.09
N VAL A 165 6.95 12.98 -10.20
CA VAL A 165 6.58 11.56 -10.26
C VAL A 165 7.76 10.67 -9.83
N GLY A 166 7.51 9.72 -8.93
CA GLY A 166 8.48 8.89 -8.21
C GLY A 166 8.78 9.36 -6.79
N SER A 167 8.51 10.64 -6.47
CA SER A 167 8.72 11.16 -5.11
C SER A 167 7.73 10.62 -4.10
N GLY A 168 6.49 10.32 -4.50
CA GLY A 168 5.51 9.65 -3.64
C GLY A 168 5.95 8.24 -3.26
N ALA A 169 6.49 7.50 -4.22
CA ALA A 169 7.07 6.17 -3.98
C ALA A 169 8.27 6.25 -3.02
N ALA A 170 9.19 7.19 -3.23
CA ALA A 170 10.33 7.40 -2.32
C ALA A 170 9.88 7.78 -0.91
N MET A 171 8.89 8.69 -0.79
CA MET A 171 8.32 9.09 0.50
C MET A 171 7.66 7.91 1.20
N LYS A 172 6.93 7.05 0.47
CA LYS A 172 6.33 5.84 1.03
C LYS A 172 7.37 4.88 1.57
N LEU A 173 8.46 4.65 0.86
CA LEU A 173 9.55 3.79 1.33
C LEU A 173 10.19 4.34 2.60
N ALA A 174 10.50 5.65 2.64
CA ALA A 174 11.03 6.30 3.84
C ALA A 174 10.04 6.20 5.03
N PHE A 175 8.74 6.39 4.78
CA PHE A 175 7.69 6.24 5.78
C PHE A 175 7.66 4.79 6.33
N ASN A 176 7.75 3.79 5.47
CA ASN A 176 7.69 2.38 5.87
C ASN A 176 8.92 1.94 6.66
N VAL A 177 10.12 2.48 6.38
CA VAL A 177 11.32 2.24 7.21
C VAL A 177 11.05 2.61 8.66
N LEU A 178 10.49 3.81 8.92
CA LEU A 178 10.16 4.22 10.29
C LEU A 178 9.10 3.30 10.92
N THR A 179 8.06 2.95 10.18
CA THR A 179 6.97 2.09 10.67
C THR A 179 7.51 0.73 11.10
N TYR A 180 8.26 0.04 10.24
CA TYR A 180 8.80 -1.29 10.54
C TYR A 180 9.90 -1.26 11.60
N ALA A 181 10.70 -0.17 11.66
CA ALA A 181 11.65 0.02 12.74
C ALA A 181 10.95 0.16 14.10
N GLN A 182 9.83 0.86 14.16
CA GLN A 182 9.02 0.97 15.38
C GLN A 182 8.40 -0.38 15.78
N PHE A 183 7.94 -1.18 14.82
CA PHE A 183 7.42 -2.53 15.09
C PHE A 183 8.51 -3.42 15.68
N ALA A 184 9.70 -3.45 15.06
CA ALA A 184 10.83 -4.24 15.55
C ALA A 184 11.30 -3.77 16.93
N ALA A 185 11.41 -2.46 17.14
CA ALA A 185 11.79 -1.90 18.44
C ALA A 185 10.76 -2.25 19.53
N SER A 186 9.47 -2.27 19.21
CA SER A 186 8.40 -2.67 20.14
C SER A 186 8.50 -4.14 20.49
N ALA A 187 8.76 -5.03 19.51
CA ALA A 187 8.93 -6.45 19.73
C ALA A 187 10.11 -6.75 20.68
N VAL A 188 11.27 -6.13 20.42
CA VAL A 188 12.46 -6.24 21.31
C VAL A 188 12.16 -5.73 22.73
N ALA A 189 11.44 -4.61 22.84
CA ALA A 189 11.10 -4.06 24.16
C ALA A 189 10.13 -4.96 24.94
N PHE A 190 9.20 -5.62 24.26
CA PHE A 190 8.30 -6.60 24.89
C PHE A 190 9.08 -7.83 25.38
N GLU A 191 9.98 -8.40 24.56
CA GLU A 191 10.85 -9.50 24.95
C GLU A 191 11.69 -9.16 26.21
N ILE A 192 12.25 -7.95 26.26
CA ILE A 192 13.00 -7.47 27.44
C ILE A 192 12.10 -7.37 28.68
N ALA A 193 10.90 -6.82 28.51
CA ALA A 193 9.95 -6.62 29.62
C ALA A 193 9.47 -7.98 30.18
N GLU A 194 9.09 -8.90 29.31
CA GLU A 194 8.66 -10.26 29.67
C GLU A 194 9.79 -11.05 30.35
N GLY A 195 11.02 -10.99 29.81
CA GLY A 195 12.20 -11.64 30.40
C GLY A 195 12.58 -11.07 31.77
N ALA A 196 12.17 -9.84 32.08
CA ALA A 196 12.36 -9.18 33.36
C ALA A 196 11.11 -9.20 34.27
N GLU A 197 10.06 -9.94 33.89
CA GLU A 197 8.76 -10.00 34.59
C GLU A 197 8.11 -8.61 34.79
N VAL A 198 8.32 -7.70 33.83
CA VAL A 198 7.70 -6.36 33.78
C VAL A 198 6.37 -6.46 33.05
N ASP A 199 5.35 -5.82 33.61
CA ASP A 199 4.04 -5.70 32.97
C ASP A 199 4.12 -4.88 31.66
N THR A 200 3.81 -5.53 30.55
CA THR A 200 3.84 -4.89 29.21
C THR A 200 2.77 -3.81 29.05
N ASP A 201 1.63 -3.91 29.74
CA ASP A 201 0.60 -2.87 29.72
C ASP A 201 1.11 -1.58 30.41
N ALA A 202 1.85 -1.72 31.52
CA ALA A 202 2.48 -0.59 32.17
C ALA A 202 3.58 0.05 31.29
N LEU A 203 4.33 -0.74 30.52
CA LEU A 203 5.30 -0.24 29.55
C LEU A 203 4.60 0.56 28.45
N VAL A 204 3.51 0.05 27.90
CA VAL A 204 2.71 0.73 26.87
C VAL A 204 2.11 2.04 27.39
N ASP A 205 1.61 2.05 28.64
CA ASP A 205 1.10 3.26 29.26
C ASP A 205 2.19 4.33 29.40
N ALA A 206 3.39 3.95 29.79
CA ALA A 206 4.53 4.84 29.85
C ALA A 206 4.89 5.43 28.47
N TRP A 207 4.87 4.64 27.40
CA TRP A 207 5.09 5.11 26.03
C TRP A 207 4.03 6.10 25.58
N ARG A 208 2.76 5.84 25.89
CA ARG A 208 1.65 6.77 25.60
C ARG A 208 1.84 8.10 26.33
N HIS A 209 2.19 8.03 27.62
CA HIS A 209 2.39 9.22 28.44
C HIS A 209 3.45 10.16 27.87
N VAL A 210 4.55 9.64 27.34
CA VAL A 210 5.63 10.45 26.78
C VAL A 210 5.49 10.73 25.27
N GLY A 211 4.40 10.24 24.64
CA GLY A 211 4.15 10.47 23.21
C GLY A 211 5.09 9.69 22.27
N GLN A 212 5.56 8.52 22.68
CA GLN A 212 6.50 7.69 21.92
C GLN A 212 5.81 6.81 20.88
N LEU A 213 4.51 6.52 21.06
CA LEU A 213 3.72 5.68 20.15
C LEU A 213 2.99 6.52 19.10
N GLY A 214 3.15 6.10 17.83
CA GLY A 214 2.26 6.50 16.75
C GLY A 214 1.08 5.53 16.61
N SER A 215 -0.01 5.96 15.97
CA SER A 215 -1.23 5.16 15.82
C SER A 215 -0.99 3.81 15.13
N LEU A 216 -0.10 3.74 14.13
CA LEU A 216 0.22 2.48 13.45
C LEU A 216 0.94 1.50 14.38
N THR A 217 1.85 2.00 15.23
CA THR A 217 2.53 1.16 16.21
C THR A 217 1.54 0.66 17.27
N GLU A 218 0.63 1.52 17.76
CA GLU A 218 -0.42 1.10 18.69
C GLU A 218 -1.33 -0.01 18.12
N GLN A 219 -1.65 0.06 16.82
CA GLN A 219 -2.43 -0.99 16.14
C GLN A 219 -1.65 -2.30 16.00
N PHE A 220 -0.32 -2.26 15.98
CA PHE A 220 0.54 -3.43 15.90
C PHE A 220 0.77 -4.12 17.26
N LEU A 221 0.80 -3.38 18.37
CA LEU A 221 1.12 -3.95 19.70
C LEU A 221 0.32 -5.20 20.07
N PRO A 222 -1.01 -5.31 19.78
CA PRO A 222 -1.77 -6.52 20.06
C PRO A 222 -1.21 -7.78 19.39
N VAL A 223 -0.53 -7.66 18.24
CA VAL A 223 0.08 -8.80 17.55
C VAL A 223 1.20 -9.41 18.39
N LEU A 224 1.97 -8.60 19.12
CA LEU A 224 3.06 -9.03 20.00
C LEU A 224 2.59 -9.83 21.21
N SER A 225 1.34 -9.66 21.63
CA SER A 225 0.76 -10.35 22.78
C SER A 225 0.02 -11.65 22.40
N ILE A 226 0.01 -12.03 21.10
CA ILE A 226 -0.66 -13.25 20.65
C ILE A 226 0.26 -14.45 20.91
N PRO A 227 -0.15 -15.45 21.71
CA PRO A 227 0.62 -16.67 21.91
C PRO A 227 0.89 -17.40 20.58
N ALA A 228 2.10 -17.93 20.41
CA ALA A 228 2.53 -18.56 19.16
C ALA A 228 1.59 -19.69 18.70
N GLU A 229 0.98 -20.42 19.63
CA GLU A 229 0.00 -21.48 19.35
C GLU A 229 -1.31 -20.96 18.74
N HIS A 230 -1.59 -19.67 18.81
CA HIS A 230 -2.76 -19.03 18.19
C HIS A 230 -2.45 -18.41 16.81
N VAL A 231 -1.17 -18.34 16.41
CA VAL A 231 -0.74 -17.85 15.09
C VAL A 231 -0.80 -19.01 14.10
N VAL A 232 -2.02 -19.37 13.66
CA VAL A 232 -2.29 -20.53 12.80
C VAL A 232 -3.29 -20.20 11.68
N GLY A 233 -3.34 -21.04 10.63
CA GLY A 233 -4.32 -20.95 9.54
C GLY A 233 -4.28 -19.58 8.82
N ASP A 234 -5.43 -19.10 8.40
CA ASP A 234 -5.60 -17.85 7.63
C ASP A 234 -4.99 -16.63 8.33
N PHE A 235 -4.99 -16.60 9.66
CA PHE A 235 -4.36 -15.51 10.41
C PHE A 235 -2.83 -15.51 10.23
N ARG A 236 -2.20 -16.68 10.32
CA ARG A 236 -0.76 -16.83 10.04
C ARG A 236 -0.42 -16.45 8.62
N ASP A 237 -1.24 -16.87 7.64
CA ASP A 237 -1.02 -16.56 6.23
C ASP A 237 -1.17 -15.06 5.95
N SER A 238 -2.09 -14.37 6.63
CA SER A 238 -2.23 -12.92 6.58
C SER A 238 -0.99 -12.19 7.14
N LEU A 239 -0.44 -12.66 8.27
CA LEU A 239 0.79 -12.11 8.83
C LEU A 239 1.99 -12.33 7.90
N ARG A 240 2.11 -13.53 7.29
CA ARG A 240 3.15 -13.83 6.29
C ARG A 240 3.06 -12.90 5.09
N SER A 241 1.87 -12.70 4.54
CA SER A 241 1.66 -11.75 3.44
C SER A 241 2.10 -10.33 3.84
N THR A 242 1.85 -9.92 5.09
CA THR A 242 2.30 -8.62 5.61
C THR A 242 3.83 -8.56 5.72
N VAL A 243 4.47 -9.65 6.15
CA VAL A 243 5.94 -9.77 6.21
C VAL A 243 6.55 -9.68 4.81
N ASP A 244 5.97 -10.34 3.80
CA ASP A 244 6.46 -10.27 2.42
C ASP A 244 6.43 -8.84 1.88
N ILE A 245 5.35 -8.10 2.15
CA ILE A 245 5.23 -6.69 1.80
C ILE A 245 6.29 -5.86 2.53
N ALA A 246 6.47 -6.07 3.85
CA ALA A 246 7.45 -5.35 4.65
C ALA A 246 8.87 -5.58 4.15
N ARG A 247 9.24 -6.83 3.90
CA ARG A 247 10.55 -7.21 3.37
C ARG A 247 10.80 -6.60 1.99
N LYS A 248 9.83 -6.70 1.08
CA LYS A 248 9.91 -6.04 -0.22
C LYS A 248 10.16 -4.53 -0.08
N ASP A 249 9.39 -3.84 0.74
CA ASP A 249 9.50 -2.40 0.90
C ASP A 249 10.84 -2.00 1.53
N LEU A 250 11.34 -2.77 2.51
CA LEU A 250 12.64 -2.53 3.14
C LEU A 250 13.80 -2.79 2.17
N ARG A 251 13.75 -3.82 1.33
CA ARG A 251 14.75 -4.03 0.26
C ARG A 251 14.80 -2.84 -0.69
N LEU A 252 13.64 -2.39 -1.18
CA LEU A 252 13.57 -1.21 -2.04
C LEU A 252 14.08 0.06 -1.33
N ALA A 253 13.86 0.19 -0.02
CA ALA A 253 14.35 1.32 0.75
C ALA A 253 15.87 1.26 0.97
N ALA A 254 16.45 0.06 1.18
CA ALA A 254 17.89 -0.13 1.32
C ALA A 254 18.63 0.33 0.07
N ASP A 255 18.11 0.04 -1.13
CA ASP A 255 18.67 0.47 -2.42
C ASP A 255 18.72 2.01 -2.57
N LEU A 256 17.86 2.74 -1.84
CA LEU A 256 17.82 4.20 -1.85
C LEU A 256 18.77 4.84 -0.82
N CYS A 257 19.36 4.07 0.10
CA CYS A 257 20.25 4.58 1.11
C CYS A 257 21.61 4.97 0.52
N VAL A 258 21.98 6.25 0.64
CA VAL A 258 23.28 6.76 0.16
C VAL A 258 24.41 6.59 1.15
N VAL A 259 24.10 6.32 2.43
CA VAL A 259 25.08 6.07 3.50
C VAL A 259 25.04 4.58 3.84
N GLY A 260 26.10 3.85 3.51
CA GLY A 260 26.16 2.39 3.61
C GLY A 260 25.73 1.83 4.97
N GLY A 261 26.22 2.38 6.08
CA GLY A 261 25.83 1.91 7.41
C GLY A 261 24.34 2.07 7.75
N LEU A 262 23.63 3.00 7.10
CA LEU A 262 22.16 3.09 7.22
C LEU A 262 21.45 2.07 6.34
N GLY A 263 22.00 1.78 5.16
CA GLY A 263 21.51 0.69 4.31
C GLY A 263 21.61 -0.66 5.02
N ASP A 264 22.77 -0.96 5.63
CA ASP A 264 22.98 -2.20 6.41
C ASP A 264 21.97 -2.34 7.56
N MET A 265 21.58 -1.22 8.20
CA MET A 265 20.54 -1.22 9.24
C MET A 265 19.15 -1.56 8.67
N VAL A 266 18.81 -1.06 7.50
CA VAL A 266 17.53 -1.38 6.83
C VAL A 266 17.51 -2.85 6.38
N GLU A 267 18.63 -3.40 5.89
CA GLU A 267 18.75 -4.82 5.56
C GLU A 267 18.61 -5.72 6.79
N ALA A 268 19.20 -5.32 7.92
CA ALA A 268 19.04 -6.06 9.19
C ALA A 268 17.57 -6.03 9.66
N LEU A 269 16.90 -4.90 9.51
CA LEU A 269 15.47 -4.78 9.81
C LEU A 269 14.63 -5.67 8.89
N GLU A 270 14.94 -5.73 7.59
CA GLU A 270 14.26 -6.62 6.63
C GLU A 270 14.32 -8.08 7.08
N LYS A 271 15.50 -8.54 7.49
CA LYS A 271 15.72 -9.92 7.95
C LYS A 271 14.98 -10.26 9.24
N ALA A 272 14.77 -9.28 10.10
CA ALA A 272 14.07 -9.46 11.39
C ALA A 272 12.53 -9.49 11.27
N MET A 273 11.95 -9.15 10.13
CA MET A 273 10.48 -9.05 10.01
C MET A 273 9.73 -10.36 10.34
N PRO A 274 10.20 -11.57 9.94
CA PRO A 274 9.52 -12.81 10.33
C PRO A 274 9.40 -13.00 11.84
N GLU A 275 10.45 -12.72 12.61
CA GLU A 275 10.45 -12.79 14.07
C GLU A 275 9.55 -11.72 14.67
N VAL A 276 9.61 -10.49 14.17
CA VAL A 276 8.79 -9.35 14.63
C VAL A 276 7.30 -9.64 14.52
N PHE A 277 6.89 -10.39 13.49
CA PHE A 277 5.49 -10.79 13.29
C PHE A 277 5.14 -12.17 13.82
N GLY A 278 6.07 -12.87 14.49
CA GLY A 278 5.84 -14.18 15.08
C GLY A 278 5.57 -15.30 14.08
N VAL A 279 6.08 -15.17 12.85
CA VAL A 279 5.88 -16.15 11.76
C VAL A 279 7.18 -16.78 11.27
N ALA A 280 8.29 -16.56 11.97
CA ALA A 280 9.57 -17.21 11.66
C ALA A 280 9.42 -18.73 11.70
N ASP A 281 9.96 -19.42 10.69
CA ASP A 281 10.08 -20.87 10.61
C ASP A 281 11.29 -21.24 9.73
N GLU A 282 11.65 -22.54 9.70
CA GLU A 282 12.81 -23.05 8.96
C GLU A 282 12.80 -22.70 7.44
N ILE A 283 11.65 -22.33 6.88
CA ILE A 283 11.51 -21.97 5.47
C ILE A 283 12.09 -20.57 5.20
N TRP A 284 12.00 -19.66 6.19
CA TRP A 284 12.50 -18.29 6.05
C TRP A 284 14.02 -18.16 6.24
N GLU A 285 14.65 -19.12 6.93
CA GLU A 285 16.11 -19.16 7.11
C GLU A 285 16.85 -19.57 5.81
N ALA A 286 16.13 -20.14 4.83
CA ALA A 286 16.70 -20.69 3.60
C ALA A 286 16.59 -19.74 2.37
N LEU A 287 15.93 -18.59 2.50
CA LEU A 287 15.72 -17.57 1.46
C LEU A 287 16.49 -16.29 1.75
#